data_2bd3fc0514f25b201626c99709cbddd6
#
_entry.id   2bd3fc0514f25b201626c99709cbddd6
#
_cell.length_a   1.000
_cell.length_b   1.000
_cell.length_c   1.000
_cell.angle_alpha   90.00
_cell.angle_beta   90.00
_cell.angle_gamma   90.00
#
_symmetry.space_group_name_H-M   'P 1'
#
loop_
_entity.id
_entity.type
_entity.pdbx_description
1 polymer ?
#
loop_
_entity_poly.entity_id
_entity_poly.type
_entity_poly.pdbx_seq_one_letter_code
_entity_poly.pdbx_strand_id
1 'polypeptide(L)'
;MDFDLSDEQRAFEETARQFARAEWLPHAPGWDEREEFPEEALRRAAALGFAGIYVQDEFGGSGLSRLDATIIFEELAAACVSTAAYLSIHNMAAWMIDRFGDAAQRARLLPRLMNMEHFASYCLTEPGSGSDAAALATTARRDGDDYVLNGSKAFISGGGRSDIYLTMVRTGEPGARGISCLVVENGVPGLSFGKPEKKLGWHTQPTAMVIFDDCRVPIANRLGAEGEGFSIAMMGLDGGRLNIGACSLGGARACFEAARGYMLERRQFGSRLADFQALQFKLADMATELDAARLLLRRAAASLDKGDPDATLHCAMAKRLATDAGFHVCNEALQLHGGYGYLKDFPIERHLRDVRVHQI
;
A
#
# COMPACT_ATOMS: atom_id res chain seq x y z
N MET A 1 -15.50 13.74 21.47
CA MET A 1 -14.63 13.19 20.43
C MET A 1 -13.30 12.93 21.11
N ASP A 2 -12.88 11.68 21.15
CA ASP A 2 -11.61 11.30 21.75
C ASP A 2 -10.58 11.18 20.62
N PHE A 3 -9.42 11.79 20.76
CA PHE A 3 -8.32 11.74 19.80
C PHE A 3 -7.21 10.80 20.25
N ASP A 4 -7.29 10.32 21.52
CA ASP A 4 -6.32 9.39 22.05
C ASP A 4 -6.58 7.95 21.55
N LEU A 5 -5.51 7.19 21.42
CA LEU A 5 -5.61 5.76 21.12
C LEU A 5 -6.15 5.01 22.35
N SER A 6 -6.99 3.99 22.09
CA SER A 6 -7.37 3.03 23.12
C SER A 6 -6.15 2.21 23.58
N ASP A 7 -6.27 1.50 24.70
CA ASP A 7 -5.18 0.64 25.19
C ASP A 7 -4.87 -0.48 24.19
N GLU A 8 -5.89 -1.01 23.51
CA GLU A 8 -5.74 -2.01 22.47
C GLU A 8 -4.99 -1.44 21.23
N GLN A 9 -5.36 -0.24 20.79
CA GLN A 9 -4.68 0.45 19.69
C GLN A 9 -3.22 0.78 20.01
N ARG A 10 -2.92 1.15 21.26
CA ARG A 10 -1.54 1.32 21.74
C ARG A 10 -0.76 -0.01 21.70
N ALA A 11 -1.41 -1.12 22.02
CA ALA A 11 -0.78 -2.44 21.93
C ALA A 11 -0.47 -2.82 20.46
N PHE A 12 -1.37 -2.53 19.52
CA PHE A 12 -1.12 -2.73 18.09
C PHE A 12 0.03 -1.85 17.59
N GLU A 13 0.03 -0.56 17.96
CA GLU A 13 1.09 0.38 17.65
C GLU A 13 2.45 -0.14 18.12
N GLU A 14 2.54 -0.54 19.39
CA GLU A 14 3.80 -1.02 19.98
C GLU A 14 4.26 -2.34 19.35
N THR A 15 3.34 -3.29 19.09
CA THR A 15 3.66 -4.56 18.43
C THR A 15 4.22 -4.32 17.03
N ALA A 16 3.57 -3.47 16.23
CA ALA A 16 4.00 -3.15 14.89
C ALA A 16 5.36 -2.41 14.90
N ARG A 17 5.55 -1.49 15.84
CA ARG A 17 6.80 -0.74 16.04
C ARG A 17 7.96 -1.66 16.40
N GLN A 18 7.77 -2.55 17.36
CA GLN A 18 8.81 -3.50 17.79
C GLN A 18 9.19 -4.44 16.65
N PHE A 19 8.19 -4.99 15.95
CA PHE A 19 8.42 -5.85 14.79
C PHE A 19 9.19 -5.10 13.69
N ALA A 20 8.74 -3.92 13.30
CA ALA A 20 9.35 -3.12 12.23
C ALA A 20 10.81 -2.77 12.55
N ARG A 21 11.10 -2.40 13.80
CA ARG A 21 12.47 -2.08 14.26
C ARG A 21 13.38 -3.29 14.31
N ALA A 22 12.87 -4.46 14.71
CA ALA A 22 13.67 -5.67 14.83
C ALA A 22 13.90 -6.36 13.47
N GLU A 23 12.83 -6.46 12.65
CA GLU A 23 12.81 -7.33 11.48
C GLU A 23 13.01 -6.59 10.14
N TRP A 24 12.63 -5.32 10.03
CA TRP A 24 12.69 -4.60 8.76
C TRP A 24 13.76 -3.51 8.73
N LEU A 25 13.84 -2.68 9.77
CA LEU A 25 14.72 -1.51 9.79
C LEU A 25 16.20 -1.85 9.53
N PRO A 26 16.79 -2.90 10.12
CA PRO A 26 18.20 -3.25 9.90
C PRO A 26 18.48 -3.72 8.46
N HIS A 27 17.47 -4.24 7.77
CA HIS A 27 17.62 -4.87 6.47
C HIS A 27 17.17 -3.98 5.30
N ALA A 28 16.31 -3.00 5.56
CA ALA A 28 15.69 -2.16 4.53
C ALA A 28 16.68 -1.44 3.59
N PRO A 29 17.84 -0.92 4.04
CA PRO A 29 18.83 -0.35 3.13
C PRO A 29 19.39 -1.38 2.15
N GLY A 30 19.70 -2.59 2.62
CA GLY A 30 20.21 -3.67 1.77
C GLY A 30 19.18 -4.19 0.78
N TRP A 31 17.91 -4.28 1.17
CA TRP A 31 16.83 -4.65 0.26
C TRP A 31 16.63 -3.60 -0.84
N ASP A 32 16.66 -2.29 -0.48
CA ASP A 32 16.55 -1.20 -1.46
C ASP A 32 17.71 -1.23 -2.46
N GLU A 33 18.93 -1.44 -2.00
CA GLU A 33 20.12 -1.47 -2.85
C GLU A 33 20.15 -2.64 -3.83
N ARG A 34 19.71 -3.84 -3.37
CA ARG A 34 19.66 -5.05 -4.19
C ARG A 34 18.36 -5.23 -4.96
N GLU A 35 17.43 -4.28 -4.84
CA GLU A 35 16.06 -4.40 -5.38
C GLU A 35 15.39 -5.72 -4.98
N GLU A 36 15.59 -6.13 -3.72
CA GLU A 36 15.18 -7.43 -3.18
C GLU A 36 13.74 -7.39 -2.66
N PHE A 37 12.92 -8.33 -3.09
CA PHE A 37 11.59 -8.54 -2.53
C PHE A 37 11.70 -9.42 -1.27
N PRO A 38 11.43 -8.90 -0.05
CA PRO A 38 11.73 -9.58 1.20
C PRO A 38 10.61 -10.52 1.64
N GLU A 39 10.37 -11.60 0.88
CA GLU A 39 9.26 -12.54 1.10
C GLU A 39 9.24 -13.11 2.52
N GLU A 40 10.41 -13.52 3.06
CA GLU A 40 10.49 -14.09 4.40
C GLU A 40 10.15 -13.06 5.50
N ALA A 41 10.53 -11.80 5.31
CA ALA A 41 10.18 -10.74 6.23
C ALA A 41 8.68 -10.41 6.19
N LEU A 42 8.05 -10.55 5.02
CA LEU A 42 6.61 -10.45 4.85
C LEU A 42 5.87 -11.62 5.51
N ARG A 43 6.38 -12.85 5.38
CA ARG A 43 5.82 -14.03 6.08
C ARG A 43 5.91 -13.91 7.60
N ARG A 44 7.00 -13.32 8.12
CA ARG A 44 7.10 -13.03 9.56
C ARG A 44 6.07 -11.98 10.00
N ALA A 45 5.77 -10.97 9.16
CA ALA A 45 4.68 -10.02 9.42
C ALA A 45 3.32 -10.72 9.42
N ALA A 46 3.11 -11.68 8.51
CA ALA A 46 1.88 -12.48 8.46
C ALA A 46 1.66 -13.30 9.74
N ALA A 47 2.72 -13.82 10.37
CA ALA A 47 2.64 -14.55 11.63
C ALA A 47 2.10 -13.69 12.79
N LEU A 48 2.13 -12.36 12.67
CA LEU A 48 1.51 -11.41 13.60
C LEU A 48 0.12 -10.93 13.14
N GLY A 49 -0.45 -11.55 12.09
CA GLY A 49 -1.75 -11.18 11.54
C GLY A 49 -1.72 -9.98 10.58
N PHE A 50 -0.53 -9.45 10.24
CA PHE A 50 -0.43 -8.24 9.40
C PHE A 50 -0.71 -8.48 7.91
N ALA A 51 -0.84 -9.74 7.46
CA ALA A 51 -1.24 -10.06 6.09
C ALA A 51 -2.75 -9.88 5.83
N GLY A 52 -3.58 -9.85 6.87
CA GLY A 52 -5.03 -9.69 6.75
C GLY A 52 -5.61 -8.85 7.88
N ILE A 53 -5.09 -7.64 8.10
CA ILE A 53 -5.43 -6.80 9.26
C ILE A 53 -6.94 -6.60 9.39
N TYR A 54 -7.63 -6.30 8.30
CA TYR A 54 -9.08 -6.04 8.24
C TYR A 54 -9.85 -7.09 7.42
N VAL A 55 -9.28 -8.27 7.23
CA VAL A 55 -9.95 -9.49 6.73
C VAL A 55 -10.58 -10.20 7.93
N GLN A 56 -11.78 -10.78 7.74
CA GLN A 56 -12.51 -11.47 8.80
C GLN A 56 -11.71 -12.67 9.36
N ASP A 57 -11.91 -12.99 10.61
CA ASP A 57 -11.15 -14.01 11.36
C ASP A 57 -11.49 -15.44 10.93
N GLU A 58 -12.65 -15.67 10.32
CA GLU A 58 -13.13 -16.99 9.84
C GLU A 58 -12.08 -17.74 9.00
N PHE A 59 -11.27 -17.00 8.22
CA PHE A 59 -10.24 -17.58 7.34
C PHE A 59 -8.81 -17.16 7.72
N GLY A 60 -8.60 -16.74 8.96
CA GLY A 60 -7.29 -16.40 9.50
C GLY A 60 -6.91 -14.91 9.38
N GLY A 61 -7.84 -14.04 9.03
CA GLY A 61 -7.67 -12.58 9.14
C GLY A 61 -7.67 -12.12 10.59
N SER A 62 -7.27 -10.87 10.83
CA SER A 62 -7.25 -10.29 12.19
C SER A 62 -8.57 -9.61 12.60
N GLY A 63 -9.48 -9.38 11.66
CA GLY A 63 -10.79 -8.77 11.92
C GLY A 63 -10.75 -7.34 12.47
N LEU A 64 -9.61 -6.65 12.37
CA LEU A 64 -9.41 -5.32 12.90
C LEU A 64 -10.06 -4.23 12.03
N SER A 65 -10.18 -3.02 12.56
CA SER A 65 -10.75 -1.90 11.85
C SER A 65 -9.76 -1.26 10.83
N ARG A 66 -10.28 -0.41 9.96
CA ARG A 66 -9.42 0.42 9.07
C ARG A 66 -8.62 1.43 9.87
N LEU A 67 -9.15 1.91 10.99
CA LEU A 67 -8.41 2.77 11.91
C LEU A 67 -7.19 2.04 12.47
N ASP A 68 -7.35 0.80 12.96
CA ASP A 68 -6.24 -0.01 13.48
C ASP A 68 -5.21 -0.30 12.39
N ALA A 69 -5.66 -0.57 11.17
CA ALA A 69 -4.77 -0.75 10.02
C ALA A 69 -3.91 0.48 9.73
N THR A 70 -4.45 1.71 9.85
CA THR A 70 -3.65 2.94 9.65
C THR A 70 -2.55 3.08 10.69
N ILE A 71 -2.81 2.68 11.94
CA ILE A 71 -1.83 2.69 13.03
C ILE A 71 -0.69 1.70 12.73
N ILE A 72 -1.05 0.47 12.38
CA ILE A 72 -0.08 -0.60 12.08
C ILE A 72 0.77 -0.23 10.85
N PHE A 73 0.17 0.23 9.75
CA PHE A 73 0.91 0.60 8.54
C PHE A 73 1.83 1.80 8.75
N GLU A 74 1.47 2.78 9.58
CA GLU A 74 2.34 3.90 9.91
C GLU A 74 3.62 3.40 10.61
N GLU A 75 3.52 2.46 11.55
CA GLU A 75 4.67 1.90 12.25
C GLU A 75 5.57 1.04 11.34
N LEU A 76 4.96 0.18 10.52
CA LEU A 76 5.70 -0.65 9.57
C LEU A 76 6.45 0.20 8.53
N ALA A 77 5.80 1.24 8.01
CA ALA A 77 6.38 2.12 7.00
C ALA A 77 7.50 3.01 7.54
N ALA A 78 7.54 3.29 8.84
CA ALA A 78 8.67 3.99 9.45
C ALA A 78 10.00 3.21 9.31
N ALA A 79 9.95 1.88 9.19
CA ALA A 79 11.12 1.06 8.91
C ALA A 79 11.38 0.90 7.41
N CYS A 80 10.33 0.58 6.61
CA CYS A 80 10.44 0.41 5.16
C CYS A 80 9.12 0.75 4.47
N VAL A 81 9.05 1.91 3.85
CA VAL A 81 7.87 2.40 3.12
C VAL A 81 7.47 1.44 1.99
N SER A 82 8.43 1.01 1.18
CA SER A 82 8.21 0.14 0.02
C SER A 82 7.61 -1.22 0.42
N THR A 83 8.15 -1.88 1.46
CA THR A 83 7.65 -3.18 1.94
C THR A 83 6.26 -3.03 2.58
N ALA A 84 6.02 -1.97 3.38
CA ALA A 84 4.72 -1.69 3.96
C ALA A 84 3.66 -1.40 2.89
N ALA A 85 4.02 -0.67 1.84
CA ALA A 85 3.14 -0.39 0.71
C ALA A 85 2.73 -1.68 -0.02
N TYR A 86 3.65 -2.62 -0.26
CA TYR A 86 3.29 -3.91 -0.84
C TYR A 86 2.34 -4.71 0.08
N LEU A 87 2.65 -4.80 1.37
CA LEU A 87 1.79 -5.46 2.35
C LEU A 87 0.38 -4.85 2.37
N SER A 88 0.28 -3.53 2.18
CA SER A 88 -1.00 -2.83 2.11
C SER A 88 -1.82 -3.19 0.87
N ILE A 89 -1.16 -3.42 -0.28
CA ILE A 89 -1.81 -3.88 -1.53
C ILE A 89 -2.29 -5.32 -1.35
N HIS A 90 -1.48 -6.18 -0.73
CA HIS A 90 -1.86 -7.56 -0.39
C HIS A 90 -3.11 -7.58 0.50
N ASN A 91 -3.14 -6.79 1.57
CA ASN A 91 -4.31 -6.65 2.45
C ASN A 91 -5.56 -6.17 1.69
N MET A 92 -5.41 -5.20 0.79
CA MET A 92 -6.52 -4.70 -0.03
C MET A 92 -7.07 -5.81 -0.93
N ALA A 93 -6.20 -6.56 -1.61
CA ALA A 93 -6.59 -7.66 -2.48
C ALA A 93 -7.27 -8.79 -1.69
N ALA A 94 -6.71 -9.18 -0.55
CA ALA A 94 -7.31 -10.18 0.34
C ALA A 94 -8.69 -9.75 0.84
N TRP A 95 -8.83 -8.49 1.26
CA TRP A 95 -10.12 -7.93 1.68
C TRP A 95 -11.15 -7.93 0.54
N MET A 96 -10.75 -7.66 -0.69
CA MET A 96 -11.68 -7.72 -1.83
C MET A 96 -12.20 -9.15 -2.03
N ILE A 97 -11.38 -10.17 -1.86
CA ILE A 97 -11.80 -11.58 -1.89
C ILE A 97 -12.74 -11.87 -0.71
N ASP A 98 -12.41 -11.44 0.49
CA ASP A 98 -13.24 -11.63 1.68
C ASP A 98 -14.62 -10.99 1.52
N ARG A 99 -14.68 -9.77 1.02
CA ARG A 99 -15.92 -8.98 0.91
C ARG A 99 -16.82 -9.39 -0.25
N PHE A 100 -16.26 -9.78 -1.39
CA PHE A 100 -17.01 -10.00 -2.64
C PHE A 100 -16.92 -11.42 -3.16
N GLY A 101 -16.07 -12.26 -2.61
CA GLY A 101 -15.98 -13.68 -2.92
C GLY A 101 -17.12 -14.48 -2.30
N ASP A 102 -17.51 -15.56 -2.96
CA ASP A 102 -18.41 -16.54 -2.38
C ASP A 102 -17.68 -17.41 -1.32
N ALA A 103 -18.43 -18.27 -0.63
CA ALA A 103 -17.88 -19.11 0.44
C ALA A 103 -16.75 -20.04 -0.06
N ALA A 104 -16.87 -20.57 -1.28
CA ALA A 104 -15.87 -21.47 -1.85
C ALA A 104 -14.58 -20.71 -2.23
N GLN A 105 -14.71 -19.51 -2.81
CA GLN A 105 -13.58 -18.63 -3.12
C GLN A 105 -12.82 -18.20 -1.86
N ARG A 106 -13.55 -17.76 -0.82
CA ARG A 106 -12.94 -17.37 0.46
C ARG A 106 -12.20 -18.52 1.12
N ALA A 107 -12.85 -19.69 1.23
CA ALA A 107 -12.23 -20.88 1.84
C ALA A 107 -10.99 -21.38 1.07
N ARG A 108 -10.96 -21.21 -0.25
CA ARG A 108 -9.86 -21.65 -1.10
C ARG A 108 -8.68 -20.69 -1.09
N LEU A 109 -8.95 -19.38 -1.08
CA LEU A 109 -7.91 -18.37 -1.32
C LEU A 109 -7.37 -17.72 -0.04
N LEU A 110 -8.25 -17.37 0.90
CA LEU A 110 -7.85 -16.56 2.05
C LEU A 110 -6.83 -17.23 2.98
N PRO A 111 -6.94 -18.51 3.37
CA PRO A 111 -5.98 -19.10 4.31
C PRO A 111 -4.52 -18.99 3.84
N ARG A 112 -4.28 -19.16 2.53
CA ARG A 112 -2.93 -19.07 1.94
C ARG A 112 -2.46 -17.63 1.77
N LEU A 113 -3.37 -16.67 1.69
CA LEU A 113 -3.04 -15.25 1.70
C LEU A 113 -2.75 -14.75 3.12
N MET A 114 -3.48 -15.21 4.12
CA MET A 114 -3.30 -14.77 5.51
C MET A 114 -1.97 -15.21 6.12
N ASN A 115 -1.42 -16.33 5.70
CA ASN A 115 -0.08 -16.78 6.12
C ASN A 115 1.03 -16.39 5.12
N MET A 116 0.70 -15.68 4.05
CA MET A 116 1.61 -15.30 2.95
C MET A 116 2.35 -16.50 2.31
N GLU A 117 1.72 -17.67 2.31
CA GLU A 117 2.10 -18.75 1.40
C GLU A 117 1.85 -18.30 -0.05
N HIS A 118 0.75 -17.58 -0.27
CA HIS A 118 0.44 -16.87 -1.50
C HIS A 118 0.49 -15.35 -1.31
N PHE A 119 1.06 -14.67 -2.29
CA PHE A 119 1.07 -13.22 -2.41
C PHE A 119 -0.03 -12.74 -3.37
N ALA A 120 -0.65 -11.59 -3.08
CA ALA A 120 -1.69 -11.03 -3.91
C ALA A 120 -1.31 -9.66 -4.50
N SER A 121 -1.75 -9.43 -5.73
CA SER A 121 -1.63 -8.17 -6.47
C SER A 121 -2.99 -7.65 -6.92
N TYR A 122 -3.06 -6.35 -7.15
CA TYR A 122 -4.23 -5.64 -7.68
C TYR A 122 -3.92 -5.10 -9.08
N CYS A 123 -4.74 -5.46 -10.06
CA CYS A 123 -4.51 -5.20 -11.47
C CYS A 123 -5.65 -4.36 -12.08
N LEU A 124 -5.54 -3.02 -11.99
CA LEU A 124 -6.50 -2.07 -12.58
C LEU A 124 -5.89 -1.34 -13.77
N THR A 125 -4.78 -0.63 -13.54
CA THR A 125 -4.14 0.29 -14.47
C THR A 125 -3.64 -0.41 -15.73
N GLU A 126 -3.83 0.24 -16.88
CA GLU A 126 -3.33 -0.17 -18.18
C GLU A 126 -2.45 0.90 -18.81
N PRO A 127 -1.63 0.58 -19.83
CA PRO A 127 -0.81 1.60 -20.50
C PRO A 127 -1.62 2.81 -21.02
N GLY A 128 -2.86 2.58 -21.44
CA GLY A 128 -3.77 3.62 -21.95
C GLY A 128 -4.81 4.14 -20.96
N SER A 129 -4.85 3.59 -19.73
CA SER A 129 -5.93 3.89 -18.76
C SER A 129 -5.38 3.86 -17.32
N GLY A 130 -5.02 5.03 -16.81
CA GLY A 130 -4.62 5.25 -15.41
C GLY A 130 -5.75 5.93 -14.63
N SER A 131 -5.75 7.27 -14.58
CA SER A 131 -6.78 8.05 -13.88
C SER A 131 -8.19 7.83 -14.45
N ASP A 132 -8.31 7.63 -15.77
CA ASP A 132 -9.55 7.20 -16.43
C ASP A 132 -9.71 5.67 -16.37
N ALA A 133 -9.86 5.14 -15.15
CA ALA A 133 -9.90 3.70 -14.91
C ALA A 133 -11.12 3.01 -15.58
N ALA A 134 -12.22 3.73 -15.83
CA ALA A 134 -13.38 3.20 -16.52
C ALA A 134 -13.14 2.95 -18.03
N ALA A 135 -12.06 3.51 -18.59
CA ALA A 135 -11.66 3.31 -19.99
C ALA A 135 -10.76 2.09 -20.21
N LEU A 136 -10.53 1.24 -19.19
CA LEU A 136 -9.73 0.03 -19.33
C LEU A 136 -10.21 -0.83 -20.53
N ALA A 137 -9.24 -1.41 -21.25
CA ALA A 137 -9.47 -2.12 -22.52
C ALA A 137 -9.19 -3.63 -22.47
N THR A 138 -8.51 -4.12 -21.41
CA THR A 138 -8.32 -5.58 -21.23
C THR A 138 -9.67 -6.28 -21.22
N THR A 139 -9.91 -7.18 -22.18
CA THR A 139 -11.18 -7.86 -22.36
C THR A 139 -11.20 -9.22 -21.68
N ALA A 140 -12.39 -9.69 -21.32
CA ALA A 140 -12.64 -11.06 -20.90
C ALA A 140 -13.93 -11.55 -21.58
N ARG A 141 -13.78 -12.39 -22.62
CA ARG A 141 -14.89 -12.98 -23.36
C ARG A 141 -15.25 -14.33 -22.76
N ARG A 142 -16.53 -14.53 -22.50
CA ARG A 142 -17.02 -15.83 -22.02
C ARG A 142 -16.89 -16.91 -23.12
N ASP A 143 -16.36 -18.09 -22.75
CA ASP A 143 -16.17 -19.23 -23.61
C ASP A 143 -16.40 -20.54 -22.81
N GLY A 144 -17.60 -21.09 -22.86
CA GLY A 144 -18.01 -22.22 -22.02
C GLY A 144 -18.03 -21.83 -20.53
N ASP A 145 -17.25 -22.56 -19.73
CA ASP A 145 -17.11 -22.34 -18.28
C ASP A 145 -15.93 -21.43 -17.91
N ASP A 146 -15.29 -20.82 -18.91
CA ASP A 146 -14.16 -19.93 -18.76
C ASP A 146 -14.46 -18.52 -19.29
N TYR A 147 -13.65 -17.56 -18.83
CA TYR A 147 -13.35 -16.32 -19.51
C TYR A 147 -12.01 -16.45 -20.24
N VAL A 148 -11.93 -15.93 -21.47
CA VAL A 148 -10.69 -15.78 -22.24
C VAL A 148 -10.28 -14.30 -22.16
N LEU A 149 -9.16 -14.03 -21.48
CA LEU A 149 -8.64 -12.69 -21.25
C LEU A 149 -7.61 -12.32 -22.30
N ASN A 150 -7.73 -11.08 -22.82
CA ASN A 150 -6.75 -10.49 -23.74
C ASN A 150 -6.49 -9.02 -23.38
N GLY A 151 -5.21 -8.66 -23.24
CA GLY A 151 -4.79 -7.31 -22.91
C GLY A 151 -3.60 -7.28 -21.96
N SER A 152 -3.38 -6.14 -21.30
CA SER A 152 -2.26 -6.00 -20.36
C SER A 152 -2.55 -4.97 -19.28
N LYS A 153 -1.98 -5.21 -18.09
CA LYS A 153 -1.99 -4.28 -16.96
C LYS A 153 -0.59 -3.72 -16.75
N ALA A 154 -0.51 -2.46 -16.35
CA ALA A 154 0.75 -1.74 -16.17
C ALA A 154 0.95 -1.37 -14.70
N PHE A 155 2.24 -1.26 -14.32
CA PHE A 155 2.67 -0.83 -12.99
C PHE A 155 2.15 -1.72 -11.84
N ILE A 156 2.04 -3.02 -12.07
CA ILE A 156 1.49 -3.95 -11.10
C ILE A 156 2.53 -4.31 -10.05
N SER A 157 2.31 -3.88 -8.82
CA SER A 157 3.10 -4.29 -7.65
C SER A 157 2.93 -5.78 -7.41
N GLY A 158 4.04 -6.49 -7.24
CA GLY A 158 4.04 -7.95 -7.18
C GLY A 158 4.00 -8.64 -8.55
N GLY A 159 4.01 -7.87 -9.66
CA GLY A 159 3.99 -8.44 -11.01
C GLY A 159 5.15 -9.42 -11.24
N GLY A 160 4.83 -10.67 -11.60
CA GLY A 160 5.77 -11.76 -11.78
C GLY A 160 6.24 -12.47 -10.49
N ARG A 161 5.75 -12.03 -9.32
CA ARG A 161 6.10 -12.64 -8.01
C ARG A 161 4.86 -13.05 -7.21
N SER A 162 3.73 -12.38 -7.40
CA SER A 162 2.48 -12.75 -6.73
C SER A 162 1.88 -14.02 -7.33
N ASP A 163 1.13 -14.72 -6.49
CA ASP A 163 0.42 -15.95 -6.86
C ASP A 163 -1.00 -15.65 -7.32
N ILE A 164 -1.58 -14.56 -6.84
CA ILE A 164 -2.97 -14.14 -7.08
C ILE A 164 -3.00 -12.72 -7.63
N TYR A 165 -3.69 -12.53 -8.75
CA TYR A 165 -3.88 -11.24 -9.42
C TYR A 165 -5.37 -10.91 -9.47
N LEU A 166 -5.83 -9.94 -8.66
CA LEU A 166 -7.19 -9.41 -8.77
C LEU A 166 -7.26 -8.46 -9.94
N THR A 167 -7.88 -8.89 -11.02
CA THR A 167 -7.81 -8.24 -12.32
C THR A 167 -9.17 -7.66 -12.73
N MET A 168 -9.20 -6.34 -12.97
CA MET A 168 -10.36 -5.67 -13.55
C MET A 168 -10.31 -5.81 -15.06
N VAL A 169 -11.40 -6.36 -15.65
CA VAL A 169 -11.48 -6.69 -17.08
C VAL A 169 -12.82 -6.24 -17.66
N ARG A 170 -12.87 -6.01 -18.95
CA ARG A 170 -14.08 -5.66 -19.66
C ARG A 170 -14.80 -6.92 -20.14
N THR A 171 -15.95 -7.17 -19.56
CA THR A 171 -16.87 -8.27 -19.94
C THR A 171 -18.10 -7.78 -20.71
N GLY A 172 -18.37 -6.46 -20.69
CA GLY A 172 -19.54 -5.84 -21.31
C GLY A 172 -19.20 -4.55 -22.05
N GLU A 173 -20.22 -3.73 -22.26
CA GLU A 173 -20.14 -2.46 -22.99
C GLU A 173 -19.14 -1.45 -22.37
N PRO A 174 -18.71 -0.42 -23.11
CA PRO A 174 -17.87 0.65 -22.60
C PRO A 174 -18.45 1.31 -21.33
N GLY A 175 -17.53 1.77 -20.45
CA GLY A 175 -17.87 2.43 -19.19
C GLY A 175 -17.80 1.50 -17.98
N ALA A 176 -18.11 2.05 -16.81
CA ALA A 176 -17.91 1.40 -15.51
C ALA A 176 -18.71 0.08 -15.36
N ARG A 177 -19.95 0.04 -15.87
CA ARG A 177 -20.84 -1.14 -15.75
C ARG A 177 -20.46 -2.32 -16.65
N GLY A 178 -19.52 -2.14 -17.56
CA GLY A 178 -18.99 -3.24 -18.39
C GLY A 178 -17.73 -3.89 -17.80
N ILE A 179 -17.34 -3.55 -16.57
CA ILE A 179 -16.12 -4.05 -15.94
C ILE A 179 -16.47 -5.10 -14.88
N SER A 180 -15.77 -6.23 -14.90
CA SER A 180 -15.87 -7.31 -13.91
C SER A 180 -14.51 -7.51 -13.21
N CYS A 181 -14.53 -8.14 -12.04
CA CYS A 181 -13.33 -8.49 -11.27
C CYS A 181 -13.09 -9.99 -11.33
N LEU A 182 -11.91 -10.41 -11.78
CA LEU A 182 -11.50 -11.81 -11.85
C LEU A 182 -10.27 -12.07 -10.99
N VAL A 183 -10.26 -13.21 -10.32
CA VAL A 183 -9.06 -13.77 -9.65
C VAL A 183 -8.29 -14.58 -10.68
N VAL A 184 -7.12 -14.11 -11.07
CA VAL A 184 -6.22 -14.84 -11.98
C VAL A 184 -5.09 -15.42 -11.15
N GLU A 185 -4.92 -16.73 -11.18
CA GLU A 185 -3.87 -17.44 -10.47
C GLU A 185 -2.60 -17.51 -11.32
N ASN A 186 -1.44 -17.39 -10.69
CA ASN A 186 -0.16 -17.51 -11.39
C ASN A 186 0.01 -18.92 -11.99
N GLY A 187 0.68 -18.99 -13.14
CA GLY A 187 0.94 -20.24 -13.83
C GLY A 187 -0.18 -20.72 -14.77
N VAL A 188 -1.32 -19.99 -14.86
CA VAL A 188 -2.34 -20.33 -15.88
C VAL A 188 -1.79 -20.03 -17.29
N PRO A 189 -2.12 -20.88 -18.29
CA PRO A 189 -1.73 -20.64 -19.69
C PRO A 189 -2.20 -19.28 -20.20
N GLY A 190 -1.36 -18.57 -20.94
CA GLY A 190 -1.65 -17.25 -21.49
C GLY A 190 -1.40 -16.08 -20.51
N LEU A 191 -1.01 -16.35 -19.27
CA LEU A 191 -0.53 -15.33 -18.35
C LEU A 191 0.99 -15.21 -18.46
N SER A 192 1.48 -13.98 -18.64
CA SER A 192 2.92 -13.69 -18.66
C SER A 192 3.21 -12.30 -18.09
N PHE A 193 4.50 -12.00 -17.89
CA PHE A 193 4.92 -10.78 -17.22
C PHE A 193 5.99 -10.04 -18.04
N GLY A 194 5.92 -8.71 -18.02
CA GLY A 194 6.97 -7.86 -18.53
C GLY A 194 8.23 -7.89 -17.67
N LYS A 195 9.28 -7.24 -18.12
CA LYS A 195 10.48 -7.02 -17.31
C LYS A 195 10.12 -6.12 -16.10
N PRO A 196 10.78 -6.31 -14.95
CA PRO A 196 10.64 -5.38 -13.84
C PRO A 196 10.93 -3.93 -14.26
N GLU A 197 10.10 -3.01 -13.81
CA GLU A 197 10.25 -1.58 -14.10
C GLU A 197 11.42 -0.98 -13.30
N LYS A 198 12.20 -0.13 -13.94
CA LYS A 198 13.24 0.67 -13.30
C LYS A 198 12.59 1.90 -12.66
N LYS A 199 12.51 1.93 -11.34
CA LYS A 199 11.73 2.93 -10.59
C LYS A 199 12.63 3.91 -9.85
N LEU A 200 12.09 5.07 -9.49
CA LEU A 200 12.73 6.04 -8.61
C LEU A 200 12.87 5.50 -7.18
N GLY A 201 11.84 4.85 -6.67
CA GLY A 201 11.74 4.25 -5.34
C GLY A 201 10.91 2.96 -5.38
N TRP A 202 10.46 2.49 -4.21
CA TRP A 202 9.76 1.22 -4.06
C TRP A 202 10.58 0.02 -4.58
N HIS A 203 11.87 0.04 -4.31
CA HIS A 203 12.78 -1.00 -4.82
C HIS A 203 12.57 -2.36 -4.15
N THR A 204 12.04 -2.39 -2.92
CA THR A 204 11.81 -3.65 -2.20
C THR A 204 10.54 -4.39 -2.62
N GLN A 205 9.89 -3.95 -3.71
CA GLN A 205 8.79 -4.68 -4.32
C GLN A 205 8.93 -4.71 -5.84
N PRO A 206 8.69 -5.86 -6.49
CA PRO A 206 8.67 -5.93 -7.94
C PRO A 206 7.47 -5.16 -8.49
N THR A 207 7.67 -4.52 -9.62
CA THR A 207 6.60 -3.87 -10.38
C THR A 207 6.80 -4.22 -11.84
N ALA A 208 5.79 -4.80 -12.48
CA ALA A 208 5.89 -5.21 -13.87
C ALA A 208 4.52 -5.12 -14.57
N MET A 209 4.54 -5.23 -15.89
CA MET A 209 3.33 -5.47 -16.66
C MET A 209 2.83 -6.91 -16.41
N VAL A 210 1.51 -7.07 -16.37
CA VAL A 210 0.82 -8.37 -16.40
C VAL A 210 0.12 -8.48 -17.75
N ILE A 211 0.42 -9.52 -18.51
CA ILE A 211 0.01 -9.69 -19.91
C ILE A 211 -0.88 -10.93 -20.02
N PHE A 212 -2.01 -10.76 -20.67
CA PHE A 212 -3.00 -11.80 -20.96
C PHE A 212 -3.07 -12.02 -22.47
N ASP A 213 -2.79 -13.23 -22.93
CA ASP A 213 -2.83 -13.64 -24.32
C ASP A 213 -3.60 -14.96 -24.40
N ASP A 214 -4.87 -14.87 -24.77
CA ASP A 214 -5.86 -15.97 -24.69
C ASP A 214 -5.84 -16.68 -23.31
N CYS A 215 -5.64 -15.90 -22.24
CA CYS A 215 -5.53 -16.42 -20.89
C CYS A 215 -6.90 -16.93 -20.38
N ARG A 216 -7.00 -18.23 -20.10
CA ARG A 216 -8.24 -18.87 -19.64
C ARG A 216 -8.35 -18.81 -18.13
N VAL A 217 -9.47 -18.26 -17.66
CA VAL A 217 -9.80 -18.11 -16.24
C VAL A 217 -11.20 -18.65 -15.99
N PRO A 218 -11.39 -19.63 -15.09
CA PRO A 218 -12.71 -20.17 -14.78
C PRO A 218 -13.71 -19.09 -14.35
N ILE A 219 -14.96 -19.21 -14.78
CA ILE A 219 -16.05 -18.30 -14.36
C ILE A 219 -16.18 -18.28 -12.83
N ALA A 220 -15.91 -19.42 -12.18
CA ALA A 220 -15.87 -19.53 -10.72
C ALA A 220 -14.83 -18.64 -10.03
N ASN A 221 -13.90 -18.03 -10.78
CA ASN A 221 -12.92 -17.07 -10.26
C ASN A 221 -13.40 -15.61 -10.37
N ARG A 222 -14.64 -15.33 -10.79
CA ARG A 222 -15.20 -13.99 -10.79
C ARG A 222 -15.65 -13.59 -9.37
N LEU A 223 -15.20 -12.42 -8.91
CA LEU A 223 -15.71 -11.82 -7.67
C LEU A 223 -16.94 -10.95 -7.97
N GLY A 224 -18.02 -11.19 -7.24
CA GLY A 224 -19.28 -10.52 -7.45
C GLY A 224 -19.96 -10.88 -8.78
N ALA A 225 -20.93 -10.08 -9.22
CA ALA A 225 -21.60 -10.24 -10.50
C ALA A 225 -20.83 -9.60 -11.67
N GLU A 226 -21.17 -9.98 -12.91
CA GLU A 226 -20.68 -9.25 -14.08
C GLU A 226 -21.12 -7.78 -14.03
N GLY A 227 -20.20 -6.88 -14.38
CA GLY A 227 -20.45 -5.44 -14.35
C GLY A 227 -20.21 -4.77 -13.00
N GLU A 228 -19.95 -5.51 -11.93
CA GLU A 228 -19.67 -4.94 -10.59
C GLU A 228 -18.20 -4.61 -10.36
N GLY A 229 -17.29 -5.03 -11.24
CA GLY A 229 -15.83 -4.92 -11.03
C GLY A 229 -15.35 -3.50 -10.80
N PHE A 230 -15.94 -2.49 -11.44
CA PHE A 230 -15.56 -1.10 -11.19
C PHE A 230 -15.96 -0.63 -9.77
N SER A 231 -17.14 -0.99 -9.30
CA SER A 231 -17.57 -0.69 -7.92
C SER A 231 -16.69 -1.39 -6.91
N ILE A 232 -16.37 -2.67 -7.13
CA ILE A 232 -15.45 -3.44 -6.29
C ILE A 232 -14.08 -2.77 -6.24
N ALA A 233 -13.55 -2.33 -7.39
CA ALA A 233 -12.28 -1.62 -7.50
C ALA A 233 -12.27 -0.32 -6.69
N MET A 234 -13.31 0.50 -6.82
CA MET A 234 -13.39 1.79 -6.10
C MET A 234 -13.49 1.59 -4.60
N MET A 235 -14.27 0.62 -4.12
CA MET A 235 -14.33 0.28 -2.70
C MET A 235 -12.98 -0.23 -2.16
N GLY A 236 -12.25 -1.02 -2.93
CA GLY A 236 -10.87 -1.40 -2.60
C GLY A 236 -9.94 -0.20 -2.48
N LEU A 237 -10.05 0.74 -3.42
CA LEU A 237 -9.21 1.94 -3.44
C LEU A 237 -9.51 2.89 -2.28
N ASP A 238 -10.73 2.97 -1.75
CA ASP A 238 -11.00 3.80 -0.58
C ASP A 238 -10.17 3.35 0.63
N GLY A 239 -10.11 2.03 0.89
CA GLY A 239 -9.20 1.46 1.89
C GLY A 239 -7.72 1.62 1.51
N GLY A 240 -7.39 1.42 0.24
CA GLY A 240 -6.03 1.61 -0.30
C GLY A 240 -5.50 3.03 -0.10
N ARG A 241 -6.35 4.06 -0.24
CA ARG A 241 -6.01 5.47 0.05
C ARG A 241 -5.58 5.67 1.50
N LEU A 242 -6.29 5.05 2.44
CA LEU A 242 -5.94 5.12 3.86
C LEU A 242 -4.59 4.44 4.14
N ASN A 243 -4.38 3.24 3.59
CA ASN A 243 -3.16 2.49 3.77
C ASN A 243 -1.94 3.25 3.25
N ILE A 244 -2.04 3.81 2.03
CA ILE A 244 -0.91 4.54 1.44
C ILE A 244 -0.66 5.88 2.14
N GLY A 245 -1.72 6.53 2.64
CA GLY A 245 -1.61 7.69 3.53
C GLY A 245 -0.82 7.36 4.79
N ALA A 246 -1.14 6.24 5.46
CA ALA A 246 -0.42 5.76 6.64
C ALA A 246 1.04 5.44 6.34
N CYS A 247 1.33 4.77 5.21
CA CYS A 247 2.70 4.51 4.77
C CYS A 247 3.49 5.82 4.52
N SER A 248 2.85 6.86 3.98
CA SER A 248 3.49 8.17 3.78
C SER A 248 3.84 8.83 5.12
N LEU A 249 2.91 8.79 6.08
CA LEU A 249 3.13 9.36 7.41
C LEU A 249 4.23 8.62 8.17
N GLY A 250 4.30 7.28 8.05
CA GLY A 250 5.34 6.47 8.68
C GLY A 250 6.74 6.83 8.17
N GLY A 251 6.93 6.88 6.86
CA GLY A 251 8.20 7.29 6.25
C GLY A 251 8.58 8.73 6.61
N ALA A 252 7.61 9.63 6.60
CA ALA A 252 7.83 11.04 6.95
C ALA A 252 8.16 11.21 8.43
N ARG A 253 7.51 10.48 9.33
CA ARG A 253 7.84 10.48 10.77
C ARG A 253 9.27 9.99 11.01
N ALA A 254 9.69 8.92 10.34
CA ALA A 254 11.07 8.44 10.44
C ALA A 254 12.08 9.49 9.98
N CYS A 255 11.81 10.20 8.88
CA CYS A 255 12.65 11.30 8.41
C CYS A 255 12.67 12.48 9.39
N PHE A 256 11.52 12.86 9.95
CA PHE A 256 11.42 13.92 10.97
C PHE A 256 12.23 13.60 12.22
N GLU A 257 12.10 12.38 12.75
CA GLU A 257 12.85 11.93 13.93
C GLU A 257 14.36 11.94 13.68
N ALA A 258 14.79 11.46 12.49
CA ALA A 258 16.19 11.48 12.08
C ALA A 258 16.73 12.91 11.97
N ALA A 259 15.97 13.82 11.33
CA ALA A 259 16.37 15.22 11.19
C ALA A 259 16.46 15.92 12.54
N ARG A 260 15.51 15.67 13.46
CA ARG A 260 15.55 16.19 14.83
C ARG A 260 16.79 15.73 15.57
N GLY A 261 17.11 14.43 15.50
CA GLY A 261 18.33 13.87 16.11
C GLY A 261 19.59 14.50 15.55
N TYR A 262 19.70 14.56 14.22
CA TYR A 262 20.84 15.17 13.55
C TYR A 262 21.05 16.64 13.93
N MET A 263 19.99 17.44 14.02
CA MET A 263 20.07 18.85 14.42
C MET A 263 20.54 19.05 15.86
N LEU A 264 20.27 18.12 16.77
CA LEU A 264 20.73 18.18 18.16
C LEU A 264 22.23 17.89 18.29
N GLU A 265 22.82 17.16 17.36
CA GLU A 265 24.22 16.75 17.38
C GLU A 265 25.11 17.61 16.48
N ARG A 266 24.67 17.91 15.26
CA ARG A 266 25.45 18.63 14.24
C ARG A 266 25.68 20.06 14.62
N ARG A 267 26.96 20.50 14.54
CA ARG A 267 27.40 21.88 14.83
C ARG A 267 27.93 22.54 13.58
N GLN A 268 27.51 23.79 13.34
CA GLN A 268 28.06 24.72 12.35
C GLN A 268 27.98 26.14 12.89
N PHE A 269 28.85 27.01 12.45
CA PHE A 269 28.94 28.41 12.92
C PHE A 269 29.05 28.52 14.46
N GLY A 270 29.70 27.55 15.09
CA GLY A 270 29.90 27.52 16.55
C GLY A 270 28.73 27.03 17.40
N SER A 271 27.56 26.74 16.78
CA SER A 271 26.31 26.34 17.45
C SER A 271 25.76 25.01 16.89
N ARG A 272 24.89 24.33 17.62
CA ARG A 272 24.13 23.19 17.07
C ARG A 272 23.15 23.69 16.03
N LEU A 273 22.79 22.86 15.04
CA LEU A 273 21.75 23.24 14.09
C LEU A 273 20.42 23.53 14.81
N ALA A 274 20.14 22.82 15.89
CA ALA A 274 18.94 23.00 16.72
C ALA A 274 18.91 24.40 17.43
N ASP A 275 20.00 25.11 17.49
CA ASP A 275 20.07 26.46 18.13
C ASP A 275 19.65 27.58 17.14
N PHE A 276 19.50 27.29 15.85
CA PHE A 276 19.10 28.26 14.83
C PHE A 276 17.57 28.31 14.70
N GLN A 277 16.97 29.48 14.98
CA GLN A 277 15.50 29.66 14.98
C GLN A 277 14.83 29.31 13.66
N ALA A 278 15.47 29.63 12.52
CA ALA A 278 14.92 29.27 11.20
C ALA A 278 14.75 27.74 11.01
N LEU A 279 15.64 26.93 11.58
CA LEU A 279 15.56 25.47 11.51
C LEU A 279 14.57 24.90 12.54
N GLN A 280 14.45 25.56 13.71
CA GLN A 280 13.43 25.21 14.70
C GLN A 280 12.02 25.38 14.12
N PHE A 281 11.76 26.47 13.37
CA PHE A 281 10.47 26.72 12.73
C PHE A 281 10.15 25.66 11.67
N LYS A 282 11.14 25.23 10.88
CA LYS A 282 10.94 24.12 9.94
C LYS A 282 10.49 22.84 10.66
N LEU A 283 11.14 22.47 11.77
CA LEU A 283 10.70 21.31 12.57
C LEU A 283 9.29 21.49 13.14
N ALA A 284 8.95 22.68 13.59
CA ALA A 284 7.60 22.97 14.11
C ALA A 284 6.53 22.82 13.00
N ASP A 285 6.81 23.33 11.80
CA ASP A 285 5.93 23.18 10.64
C ASP A 285 5.76 21.71 10.25
N MET A 286 6.87 20.97 10.12
CA MET A 286 6.86 19.54 9.82
C MET A 286 6.04 18.73 10.83
N ALA A 287 6.21 18.99 12.13
CA ALA A 287 5.46 18.33 13.20
C ALA A 287 3.96 18.63 13.10
N THR A 288 3.60 19.90 12.84
CA THR A 288 2.21 20.35 12.71
C THR A 288 1.53 19.69 11.51
N GLU A 289 2.20 19.64 10.35
CA GLU A 289 1.68 19.01 9.15
C GLU A 289 1.46 17.51 9.32
N LEU A 290 2.42 16.81 9.96
CA LEU A 290 2.29 15.37 10.24
C LEU A 290 1.11 15.09 11.17
N ASP A 291 0.94 15.88 12.21
CA ASP A 291 -0.15 15.67 13.18
C ASP A 291 -1.52 15.96 12.55
N ALA A 292 -1.64 17.07 11.82
CA ALA A 292 -2.87 17.42 11.09
C ALA A 292 -3.25 16.33 10.07
N ALA A 293 -2.28 15.83 9.31
CA ALA A 293 -2.49 14.78 8.31
C ALA A 293 -2.90 13.45 8.96
N ARG A 294 -2.27 13.08 10.10
CA ARG A 294 -2.61 11.88 10.87
C ARG A 294 -4.03 11.95 11.42
N LEU A 295 -4.44 13.08 11.99
CA LEU A 295 -5.80 13.26 12.49
C LEU A 295 -6.84 13.15 11.37
N LEU A 296 -6.58 13.73 10.19
CA LEU A 296 -7.47 13.62 9.05
C LEU A 296 -7.53 12.16 8.55
N LEU A 297 -6.41 11.44 8.53
CA LEU A 297 -6.35 10.05 8.11
C LEU A 297 -7.15 9.15 9.07
N ARG A 298 -6.97 9.31 10.37
CA ARG A 298 -7.72 8.55 11.40
C ARG A 298 -9.23 8.85 11.35
N ARG A 299 -9.62 10.12 11.14
CA ARG A 299 -11.02 10.50 10.91
C ARG A 299 -11.60 9.78 9.69
N ALA A 300 -10.86 9.74 8.58
CA ALA A 300 -11.32 9.08 7.36
C ALA A 300 -11.45 7.56 7.54
N ALA A 301 -10.52 6.93 8.24
CA ALA A 301 -10.58 5.52 8.59
C ALA A 301 -11.82 5.20 9.45
N ALA A 302 -12.06 5.97 10.52
CA ALA A 302 -13.24 5.82 11.35
C ALA A 302 -14.56 6.08 10.58
N SER A 303 -14.54 6.96 9.59
CA SER A 303 -15.68 7.22 8.69
C SER A 303 -15.97 6.00 7.80
N LEU A 304 -14.92 5.38 7.26
CA LEU A 304 -15.04 4.17 6.42
C LEU A 304 -15.54 2.96 7.25
N ASP A 305 -15.03 2.78 8.46
CA ASP A 305 -15.44 1.70 9.38
C ASP A 305 -16.93 1.80 9.77
N LYS A 306 -17.44 3.03 9.87
CA LYS A 306 -18.86 3.30 10.20
C LYS A 306 -19.79 3.22 9.00
N GLY A 307 -19.27 3.09 7.78
CA GLY A 307 -20.08 3.16 6.56
C GLY A 307 -20.70 4.53 6.34
N ASP A 308 -19.99 5.61 6.71
CA ASP A 308 -20.44 7.00 6.52
C ASP A 308 -20.67 7.27 5.02
N PRO A 309 -21.78 7.91 4.62
CA PRO A 309 -22.03 8.28 3.23
C PRO A 309 -20.91 9.10 2.57
N ASP A 310 -20.18 9.90 3.35
CA ASP A 310 -19.07 10.72 2.88
C ASP A 310 -17.70 10.04 3.00
N ALA A 311 -17.63 8.72 3.33
CA ALA A 311 -16.38 8.03 3.57
C ALA A 311 -15.40 8.11 2.38
N THR A 312 -15.89 7.96 1.14
CA THR A 312 -15.05 8.09 -0.08
C THR A 312 -14.41 9.48 -0.17
N LEU A 313 -15.17 10.54 0.10
CA LEU A 313 -14.67 11.90 0.14
C LEU A 313 -13.60 12.07 1.22
N HIS A 314 -13.87 11.57 2.44
CA HIS A 314 -12.92 11.65 3.54
C HIS A 314 -11.63 10.89 3.24
N CYS A 315 -11.71 9.68 2.66
CA CYS A 315 -10.54 8.89 2.24
C CYS A 315 -9.71 9.62 1.17
N ALA A 316 -10.36 10.26 0.18
CA ALA A 316 -9.66 11.02 -0.86
C ALA A 316 -8.95 12.26 -0.29
N MET A 317 -9.61 13.02 0.60
CA MET A 317 -9.00 14.17 1.28
C MET A 317 -7.81 13.76 2.15
N ALA A 318 -7.97 12.68 2.92
CA ALA A 318 -6.94 12.18 3.81
C ALA A 318 -5.72 11.68 3.04
N LYS A 319 -5.92 10.90 1.97
CA LYS A 319 -4.83 10.43 1.09
C LYS A 319 -4.05 11.61 0.55
N ARG A 320 -4.74 12.59 -0.04
CA ARG A 320 -4.07 13.76 -0.61
C ARG A 320 -3.21 14.48 0.43
N LEU A 321 -3.79 14.85 1.58
CA LEU A 321 -3.04 15.59 2.61
C LEU A 321 -1.88 14.76 3.16
N ALA A 322 -2.09 13.48 3.49
CA ALA A 322 -1.06 12.63 4.07
C ALA A 322 0.12 12.40 3.11
N THR A 323 -0.14 12.24 1.81
CA THR A 323 0.92 12.01 0.83
C THR A 323 1.67 13.30 0.46
N ASP A 324 0.99 14.45 0.41
CA ASP A 324 1.63 15.75 0.17
C ASP A 324 2.49 16.18 1.36
N ALA A 325 1.95 16.11 2.58
CA ALA A 325 2.69 16.38 3.81
C ALA A 325 3.86 15.40 4.00
N GLY A 326 3.62 14.11 3.72
CA GLY A 326 4.65 13.07 3.82
C GLY A 326 5.84 13.34 2.92
N PHE A 327 5.60 13.68 1.65
CA PHE A 327 6.67 14.05 0.72
C PHE A 327 7.38 15.34 1.14
N HIS A 328 6.62 16.37 1.53
CA HIS A 328 7.19 17.64 2.00
C HIS A 328 8.11 17.44 3.21
N VAL A 329 7.67 16.71 4.22
CA VAL A 329 8.45 16.42 5.43
C VAL A 329 9.72 15.64 5.12
N CYS A 330 9.66 14.61 4.26
CA CYS A 330 10.87 13.89 3.82
C CYS A 330 11.86 14.81 3.11
N ASN A 331 11.38 15.71 2.23
CA ASN A 331 12.20 16.67 1.52
C ASN A 331 12.87 17.70 2.47
N GLU A 332 12.12 18.25 3.43
CA GLU A 332 12.66 19.17 4.41
C GLU A 332 13.65 18.48 5.36
N ALA A 333 13.41 17.24 5.75
CA ALA A 333 14.35 16.43 6.53
C ALA A 333 15.67 16.22 5.78
N LEU A 334 15.62 15.96 4.46
CA LEU A 334 16.81 15.88 3.61
C LEU A 334 17.55 17.21 3.61
N GLN A 335 16.83 18.33 3.43
CA GLN A 335 17.41 19.67 3.46
C GLN A 335 18.11 19.97 4.79
N LEU A 336 17.53 19.55 5.93
CA LEU A 336 18.11 19.73 7.27
C LEU A 336 19.42 18.95 7.48
N HIS A 337 19.59 17.82 6.79
CA HIS A 337 20.84 17.05 6.78
C HIS A 337 21.91 17.66 5.85
N GLY A 338 21.51 18.57 4.95
CA GLY A 338 22.41 19.12 3.93
C GLY A 338 22.95 18.03 3.00
N GLY A 339 24.23 18.11 2.64
CA GLY A 339 24.84 17.12 1.74
C GLY A 339 24.77 15.68 2.24
N TYR A 340 24.76 15.46 3.55
CA TYR A 340 24.63 14.12 4.14
C TYR A 340 23.25 13.50 3.88
N GLY A 341 22.18 14.28 3.79
CA GLY A 341 20.84 13.78 3.48
C GLY A 341 20.72 13.19 2.07
N TYR A 342 21.66 13.52 1.18
CA TYR A 342 21.71 13.01 -0.21
C TYR A 342 22.50 11.70 -0.34
N LEU A 343 23.11 11.22 0.75
CA LEU A 343 23.94 10.02 0.78
C LEU A 343 23.13 8.82 1.33
N LYS A 344 23.39 7.63 0.77
CA LYS A 344 22.73 6.37 1.19
C LYS A 344 23.08 5.92 2.63
N ASP A 345 24.09 6.53 3.25
CA ASP A 345 24.44 6.31 4.66
C ASP A 345 23.34 6.79 5.62
N PHE A 346 22.42 7.64 5.14
CA PHE A 346 21.29 8.17 5.89
C PHE A 346 19.98 7.67 5.26
N PRO A 347 18.96 7.35 6.07
CA PRO A 347 17.73 6.72 5.55
C PRO A 347 16.82 7.68 4.76
N ILE A 348 17.08 8.99 4.82
CA ILE A 348 16.15 10.04 4.36
C ILE A 348 15.93 9.96 2.85
N GLU A 349 17.00 9.79 2.05
CA GLU A 349 16.90 9.74 0.59
C GLU A 349 16.04 8.57 0.11
N ARG A 350 16.10 7.41 0.80
CA ARG A 350 15.30 6.24 0.49
C ARG A 350 13.81 6.50 0.77
N HIS A 351 13.49 7.04 1.95
CA HIS A 351 12.11 7.40 2.29
C HIS A 351 11.54 8.45 1.31
N LEU A 352 12.34 9.47 0.96
CA LEU A 352 11.93 10.50 -0.02
C LEU A 352 11.59 9.90 -1.38
N ARG A 353 12.42 8.99 -1.90
CA ARG A 353 12.16 8.30 -3.17
C ARG A 353 10.90 7.46 -3.10
N ASP A 354 10.71 6.74 -2.00
CA ASP A 354 9.58 5.83 -1.81
C ASP A 354 8.25 6.58 -1.69
N VAL A 355 8.17 7.65 -0.88
CA VAL A 355 6.91 8.39 -0.69
C VAL A 355 6.52 9.22 -1.92
N ARG A 356 7.42 9.46 -2.87
CA ARG A 356 7.09 10.28 -4.06
C ARG A 356 5.96 9.67 -4.90
N VAL A 357 5.92 8.35 -5.06
CA VAL A 357 4.86 7.70 -5.84
C VAL A 357 3.49 7.80 -5.16
N HIS A 358 3.46 7.97 -3.84
CA HIS A 358 2.20 8.06 -3.10
C HIS A 358 1.34 9.27 -3.49
N GLN A 359 1.95 10.33 -4.04
CA GLN A 359 1.23 11.51 -4.53
C GLN A 359 0.49 11.28 -5.87
N ILE A 360 0.88 10.24 -6.61
CA ILE A 360 0.32 9.91 -7.94
C ILE A 360 -1.03 9.18 -7.83
#